data_ff3339583fe9afd9fa80a1409801c025
#
_entry.id   ff3339583fe9afd9fa80a1409801c025
#
_cell.length_a   1.000
_cell.length_b   1.000
_cell.length_c   1.000
_cell.angle_alpha   90.00
_cell.angle_beta   90.00
_cell.angle_gamma   90.00
#
_symmetry.space_group_name_H-M   'P 1'
#
loop_
_entity.id
_entity.type
_entity.pdbx_description
1 polymer ?
#
loop_
_entity_poly.entity_id
_entity_poly.type
_entity_poly.pdbx_seq_one_letter_code
_entity_poly.pdbx_strand_id
1 'polypeptide(L)'
;MADLIDIVLPVDQTEGTTNVVGQWFKAVGDRVETNDPLLEIITDKVTVEIAAPAGGVLSEVLAAEGEHVEPGQVVGRIQAGAVAGTVRPTAPAGPATAASTAASAEELSPAVRRLLKEHGLEASRITGSGRGGRITVEDVEAYLAGAQASGPAGADGAAVASHRVPHTAMRRSIAEHMVRSLHVAPHVTTVFEADLSGIQSHREQHKAEFEAQGAKLTLTAYFVRATVEAIRAVPESNSRWHDDALEVWDDINIGIATALGAGGIIVPVLRKAQDLDLLATARGLQDLTDRARAGGLEPKDVQHGTFTISNHGVSGSLVATPIIINQPQSATLGIGKLQQRPVVIGGELQVRPMIYVTLTIDHRVLDGFSANAFLSRWVETIEWSS
;
A
#
# COMPACT_ATOMS: atom_id res chain seq x y z
N MET A 1 0.33 32.41 35.27
CA MET A 1 -0.37 31.66 34.21
C MET A 1 0.74 30.97 33.47
N ALA A 2 0.66 29.64 33.29
CA ALA A 2 1.68 28.91 32.53
C ALA A 2 1.52 29.30 31.05
N ASP A 3 2.62 29.70 30.40
CA ASP A 3 2.62 30.01 28.97
C ASP A 3 2.44 28.69 28.19
N LEU A 4 1.26 28.54 27.56
CA LEU A 4 0.96 27.45 26.66
C LEU A 4 1.37 27.88 25.24
N ILE A 5 2.17 27.07 24.59
CA ILE A 5 2.64 27.26 23.21
C ILE A 5 1.96 26.23 22.31
N ASP A 6 1.24 26.71 21.31
CA ASP A 6 0.54 25.87 20.36
C ASP A 6 1.52 25.23 19.36
N ILE A 7 1.32 23.93 19.09
CA ILE A 7 1.99 23.19 18.02
C ILE A 7 1.06 23.27 16.80
N VAL A 8 1.48 24.05 15.80
CA VAL A 8 0.66 24.36 14.61
C VAL A 8 1.22 23.64 13.39
N LEU A 9 0.35 23.06 12.57
CA LEU A 9 0.72 22.44 11.32
C LEU A 9 1.19 23.48 10.29
N PRO A 10 2.45 23.41 9.76
CA PRO A 10 2.96 24.38 8.79
C PRO A 10 2.14 24.42 7.50
N VAL A 11 1.70 25.58 7.08
CA VAL A 11 0.88 25.75 5.86
C VAL A 11 1.69 25.51 4.60
N ASP A 12 2.93 25.93 4.55
CA ASP A 12 3.84 25.85 3.41
C ASP A 12 4.28 24.42 3.04
N GLN A 13 4.19 23.47 3.98
CA GLN A 13 4.58 22.08 3.79
C GLN A 13 3.40 21.13 3.57
N THR A 14 2.18 21.59 3.80
CA THR A 14 0.95 20.77 3.81
C THR A 14 -0.17 21.34 2.95
N GLU A 15 0.07 22.39 2.16
CA GLU A 15 -0.93 23.05 1.33
C GLU A 15 -1.40 22.17 0.17
N GLY A 16 -2.72 22.05 0.00
CA GLY A 16 -3.35 21.33 -1.13
C GLY A 16 -3.41 19.81 -1.00
N THR A 17 -3.14 19.23 0.17
CA THR A 17 -3.08 17.78 0.39
C THR A 17 -4.01 17.33 1.52
N THR A 18 -4.38 16.07 1.52
CA THR A 18 -5.02 15.45 2.69
C THR A 18 -3.95 15.11 3.72
N ASN A 19 -4.01 15.71 4.90
CA ASN A 19 -3.03 15.51 5.96
C ASN A 19 -3.64 14.64 7.05
N VAL A 20 -2.90 13.62 7.48
CA VAL A 20 -3.30 12.68 8.54
C VAL A 20 -2.17 12.62 9.57
N VAL A 21 -2.50 12.70 10.86
CA VAL A 21 -1.53 12.48 11.93
C VAL A 21 -1.02 11.05 11.85
N GLY A 22 0.28 10.87 11.60
CA GLY A 22 0.93 9.55 11.55
C GLY A 22 1.16 9.01 12.95
N GLN A 23 2.33 9.31 13.53
CA GLN A 23 2.72 8.85 14.86
C GLN A 23 3.18 10.03 15.72
N TRP A 24 2.79 10.01 17.00
CA TRP A 24 3.38 10.87 18.01
C TRP A 24 4.65 10.23 18.60
N PHE A 25 5.77 10.94 18.54
CA PHE A 25 7.06 10.50 19.11
C PHE A 25 7.18 10.81 20.60
N LYS A 26 6.30 11.68 21.12
CA LYS A 26 6.26 12.12 22.52
C LYS A 26 4.85 11.96 23.07
N ALA A 27 4.75 11.55 24.33
CA ALA A 27 3.49 11.43 25.06
C ALA A 27 3.21 12.68 25.92
N VAL A 28 1.95 12.88 26.29
CA VAL A 28 1.56 13.94 27.25
C VAL A 28 2.30 13.71 28.56
N GLY A 29 3.00 14.75 29.02
CA GLY A 29 3.88 14.71 30.18
C GLY A 29 5.37 14.59 29.86
N ASP A 30 5.73 14.27 28.62
CA ASP A 30 7.13 14.17 28.20
C ASP A 30 7.77 15.57 28.08
N ARG A 31 9.05 15.63 28.43
CA ARG A 31 9.89 16.81 28.22
C ARG A 31 10.34 16.85 26.77
N VAL A 32 10.24 18.04 26.18
CA VAL A 32 10.66 18.34 24.81
C VAL A 32 11.60 19.52 24.79
N GLU A 33 12.59 19.49 23.90
CA GLU A 33 13.47 20.62 23.61
C GLU A 33 13.04 21.27 22.29
N THR A 34 13.44 22.51 22.08
CA THR A 34 13.16 23.20 20.81
C THR A 34 13.78 22.42 19.65
N ASN A 35 13.00 22.17 18.61
CA ASN A 35 13.32 21.33 17.44
C ASN A 35 13.34 19.80 17.69
N ASP A 36 12.94 19.31 18.86
CA ASP A 36 12.71 17.87 19.02
C ASP A 36 11.55 17.42 18.10
N PRO A 37 11.67 16.27 17.42
CA PRO A 37 10.55 15.71 16.65
C PRO A 37 9.41 15.31 17.59
N LEU A 38 8.20 15.84 17.35
CA LEU A 38 7.01 15.59 18.16
C LEU A 38 6.07 14.58 17.54
N LEU A 39 5.79 14.74 16.26
CA LEU A 39 4.88 13.86 15.51
C LEU A 39 5.25 13.90 14.04
N GLU A 40 4.77 12.90 13.32
CA GLU A 40 4.79 12.88 11.84
C GLU A 40 3.40 13.15 11.27
N ILE A 41 3.33 13.87 10.17
CA ILE A 41 2.15 14.06 9.35
C ILE A 41 2.34 13.35 8.02
N ILE A 42 1.42 12.47 7.69
CA ILE A 42 1.38 11.75 6.43
C ILE A 42 0.53 12.56 5.46
N THR A 43 1.14 13.00 4.37
CA THR A 43 0.44 13.64 3.26
C THR A 43 0.32 12.66 2.08
N ASP A 44 -0.40 13.02 1.05
CA ASP A 44 -0.52 12.21 -0.18
C ASP A 44 0.82 12.07 -0.94
N LYS A 45 1.83 12.90 -0.62
CA LYS A 45 3.11 12.94 -1.34
C LYS A 45 4.31 12.55 -0.49
N VAL A 46 4.34 12.99 0.76
CA VAL A 46 5.50 12.80 1.65
C VAL A 46 5.04 12.72 3.11
N THR A 47 5.87 12.14 3.97
CA THR A 47 5.74 12.26 5.42
C THR A 47 6.56 13.46 5.91
N VAL A 48 5.95 14.32 6.69
CA VAL A 48 6.56 15.54 7.25
C VAL A 48 6.67 15.40 8.76
N GLU A 49 7.85 15.58 9.32
CA GLU A 49 8.05 15.62 10.77
C GLU A 49 7.79 17.04 11.31
N ILE A 50 6.98 17.13 12.36
CA ILE A 50 6.69 18.38 13.06
C ILE A 50 7.55 18.46 14.30
N ALA A 51 8.38 19.49 14.34
CA ALA A 51 9.30 19.75 15.45
C ALA A 51 8.66 20.66 16.52
N ALA A 52 9.16 20.53 17.74
CA ALA A 52 8.74 21.36 18.87
C ALA A 52 9.11 22.85 18.64
N PRO A 53 8.14 23.77 18.67
CA PRO A 53 8.40 25.22 18.51
C PRO A 53 9.16 25.81 19.70
N ALA A 54 9.12 25.16 20.86
CA ALA A 54 9.83 25.59 22.05
C ALA A 54 10.06 24.44 23.03
N GLY A 55 11.02 24.62 23.95
CA GLY A 55 11.28 23.67 25.04
C GLY A 55 10.24 23.77 26.15
N GLY A 56 9.82 22.61 26.70
CA GLY A 56 8.83 22.55 27.77
C GLY A 56 8.39 21.14 28.08
N VAL A 57 7.14 20.96 28.47
CA VAL A 57 6.48 19.65 28.66
C VAL A 57 5.26 19.62 27.76
N LEU A 58 5.10 18.52 26.95
CA LEU A 58 3.91 18.32 26.15
C LEU A 58 2.70 18.18 27.07
N SER A 59 1.83 19.19 27.07
CA SER A 59 0.71 19.31 28.03
C SER A 59 -0.58 18.68 27.46
N GLU A 60 -0.77 18.74 26.16
CA GLU A 60 -2.00 18.32 25.50
C GLU A 60 -1.76 17.88 24.08
N VAL A 61 -2.41 16.78 23.67
CA VAL A 61 -2.52 16.28 22.30
C VAL A 61 -3.95 16.53 21.86
N LEU A 62 -4.15 17.35 20.81
CA LEU A 62 -5.47 17.75 20.30
C LEU A 62 -5.89 17.00 19.07
N ALA A 63 -4.95 16.37 18.35
CA ALA A 63 -5.22 15.52 17.20
C ALA A 63 -4.60 14.14 17.44
N ALA A 64 -5.42 13.10 17.43
CA ALA A 64 -5.00 11.72 17.65
C ALA A 64 -4.33 11.10 16.41
N GLU A 65 -3.55 10.04 16.58
CA GLU A 65 -3.01 9.24 15.47
C GLU A 65 -4.12 8.73 14.56
N GLY A 66 -3.97 8.93 13.23
CA GLY A 66 -4.98 8.59 12.23
C GLY A 66 -6.03 9.66 11.98
N GLU A 67 -6.02 10.78 12.70
CA GLU A 67 -6.98 11.87 12.54
C GLU A 67 -6.57 12.80 11.38
N HIS A 68 -7.57 13.28 10.61
CA HIS A 68 -7.37 14.27 9.56
C HIS A 68 -7.19 15.66 10.18
N VAL A 69 -6.17 16.38 9.70
CA VAL A 69 -5.83 17.73 10.17
C VAL A 69 -5.65 18.69 8.99
N GLU A 70 -6.03 19.95 9.20
CA GLU A 70 -5.92 20.99 8.18
C GLU A 70 -4.63 21.83 8.36
N PRO A 71 -4.05 22.36 7.26
CA PRO A 71 -2.96 23.32 7.35
C PRO A 71 -3.28 24.50 8.27
N GLY A 72 -2.40 24.82 9.22
CA GLY A 72 -2.63 25.86 10.22
C GLY A 72 -3.41 25.41 11.45
N GLN A 73 -3.85 24.15 11.52
CA GLN A 73 -4.54 23.61 12.70
C GLN A 73 -3.57 23.39 13.86
N VAL A 74 -4.04 23.66 15.10
CA VAL A 74 -3.31 23.34 16.33
C VAL A 74 -3.49 21.86 16.64
N VAL A 75 -2.39 21.10 16.66
CA VAL A 75 -2.38 19.64 16.88
C VAL A 75 -2.01 19.24 18.31
N GLY A 76 -1.42 20.14 19.07
CA GLY A 76 -1.06 19.92 20.48
C GLY A 76 -0.56 21.17 21.14
N ARG A 77 -0.20 21.10 22.46
CA ARG A 77 0.30 22.23 23.24
C ARG A 77 1.47 21.86 24.13
N ILE A 78 2.44 22.76 24.23
CA ILE A 78 3.60 22.65 25.10
C ILE A 78 3.46 23.68 26.21
N GLN A 79 3.67 23.28 27.47
CA GLN A 79 3.77 24.18 28.62
C GLN A 79 5.23 24.58 28.78
N ALA A 80 5.54 25.86 28.53
CA ALA A 80 6.88 26.39 28.69
C ALA A 80 7.26 26.49 30.18
N GLY A 81 8.52 26.16 30.52
CA GLY A 81 9.10 26.38 31.84
C GLY A 81 8.70 25.37 32.93
N ALA A 82 8.00 24.28 32.63
CA ALA A 82 7.71 23.24 33.61
C ALA A 82 8.97 22.42 33.92
N VAL A 83 9.44 22.48 35.18
CA VAL A 83 10.50 21.59 35.67
C VAL A 83 9.85 20.27 36.06
N ALA A 84 10.30 19.15 35.45
CA ALA A 84 9.81 17.83 35.74
C ALA A 84 9.92 17.52 37.24
N GLY A 85 8.80 17.32 37.89
CA GLY A 85 8.74 16.76 39.23
C GLY A 85 9.17 15.28 39.17
N THR A 86 10.27 14.98 39.84
CA THR A 86 10.78 13.63 40.02
C THR A 86 9.78 12.76 40.77
N VAL A 87 9.12 11.84 40.08
CA VAL A 87 8.43 10.74 40.75
C VAL A 87 9.39 9.53 40.73
N ARG A 88 9.95 9.22 41.90
CA ARG A 88 10.80 8.06 42.16
C ARG A 88 9.94 6.81 42.27
N PRO A 89 10.27 5.70 41.60
CA PRO A 89 9.52 4.45 41.77
C PRO A 89 9.88 3.81 43.11
N THR A 90 8.92 3.57 43.97
CA THR A 90 9.03 2.67 45.13
C THR A 90 8.52 1.28 44.71
N ALA A 91 9.39 0.31 44.95
CA ALA A 91 9.16 -1.12 44.72
C ALA A 91 8.19 -1.72 45.78
N PRO A 92 7.69 -2.95 45.55
CA PRO A 92 6.43 -3.45 46.11
C PRO A 92 6.58 -4.10 47.46
N ALA A 93 5.61 -3.89 48.33
CA ALA A 93 5.39 -4.71 49.52
C ALA A 93 4.23 -5.68 49.27
N GLY A 94 4.47 -6.93 49.62
CA GLY A 94 3.65 -8.09 49.35
C GLY A 94 2.30 -8.20 50.12
N PRO A 95 1.60 -9.34 50.06
CA PRO A 95 0.15 -9.39 49.97
C PRO A 95 -0.56 -9.35 51.31
N ALA A 96 -1.65 -8.59 51.38
CA ALA A 96 -2.64 -8.74 52.43
C ALA A 96 -4.00 -9.12 51.79
N THR A 97 -4.40 -10.31 52.09
CA THR A 97 -5.74 -10.88 51.85
C THR A 97 -6.82 -9.99 52.46
N ALA A 98 -7.75 -9.48 51.64
CA ALA A 98 -8.99 -8.92 52.14
C ALA A 98 -10.17 -9.37 51.29
N ALA A 99 -11.18 -9.83 51.99
CA ALA A 99 -12.35 -10.50 51.50
C ALA A 99 -13.22 -9.64 50.56
N SER A 100 -13.79 -10.31 49.54
CA SER A 100 -14.86 -9.87 48.67
C SER A 100 -16.11 -9.52 49.49
N THR A 101 -16.53 -8.24 49.43
CA THR A 101 -17.92 -7.85 49.71
C THR A 101 -18.48 -7.22 48.43
N ALA A 102 -19.48 -7.89 47.86
CA ALA A 102 -20.26 -7.38 46.71
C ALA A 102 -20.95 -6.09 47.10
N ALA A 103 -20.63 -4.97 46.43
CA ALA A 103 -21.32 -3.70 46.61
C ALA A 103 -22.73 -3.74 46.04
N SER A 104 -23.70 -3.30 46.83
CA SER A 104 -25.11 -3.21 46.41
C SER A 104 -25.31 -2.06 45.41
N ALA A 105 -26.30 -2.19 44.51
CA ALA A 105 -26.58 -1.29 43.36
C ALA A 105 -26.85 0.19 43.76
N GLU A 106 -26.99 0.51 45.04
CA GLU A 106 -27.27 1.88 45.56
C GLU A 106 -26.05 2.77 45.73
N GLU A 107 -24.80 2.21 45.65
CA GLU A 107 -23.55 2.97 45.87
C GLU A 107 -22.82 3.39 44.58
N LEU A 108 -23.40 3.12 43.39
CA LEU A 108 -22.77 3.46 42.14
C LEU A 108 -23.00 4.92 41.75
N SER A 109 -21.94 5.58 41.28
CA SER A 109 -22.02 6.97 40.79
C SER A 109 -22.90 7.03 39.51
N PRO A 110 -23.54 8.20 39.24
CA PRO A 110 -24.33 8.36 38.00
C PRO A 110 -23.58 8.06 36.71
N ALA A 111 -22.29 8.38 36.67
CA ALA A 111 -21.42 8.14 35.52
C ALA A 111 -21.16 6.64 35.32
N VAL A 112 -20.87 5.90 36.40
CA VAL A 112 -20.69 4.44 36.36
C VAL A 112 -21.98 3.73 35.94
N ARG A 113 -23.13 4.14 36.46
CA ARG A 113 -24.46 3.57 36.07
C ARG A 113 -24.73 3.78 34.57
N ARG A 114 -24.38 4.95 34.02
CA ARG A 114 -24.57 5.24 32.60
C ARG A 114 -23.70 4.34 31.74
N LEU A 115 -22.40 4.20 32.04
CA LEU A 115 -21.46 3.33 31.34
C LEU A 115 -21.86 1.84 31.39
N LEU A 116 -22.25 1.36 32.58
CA LEU A 116 -22.74 -0.01 32.73
C LEU A 116 -24.00 -0.30 31.87
N LYS A 117 -24.92 0.67 31.80
CA LYS A 117 -26.13 0.57 30.98
C LYS A 117 -25.82 0.65 29.48
N GLU A 118 -24.91 1.52 29.08
CA GLU A 118 -24.50 1.72 27.68
C GLU A 118 -23.83 0.47 27.11
N HIS A 119 -23.03 -0.23 27.93
CA HIS A 119 -22.31 -1.45 27.53
C HIS A 119 -22.98 -2.75 27.98
N GLY A 120 -24.16 -2.71 28.56
CA GLY A 120 -24.90 -3.90 29.00
C GLY A 120 -24.17 -4.73 30.08
N LEU A 121 -23.36 -4.09 30.93
CA LEU A 121 -22.55 -4.75 31.93
C LEU A 121 -23.24 -4.80 33.31
N GLU A 122 -23.08 -5.91 34.02
CA GLU A 122 -23.49 -6.05 35.41
C GLU A 122 -22.38 -5.62 36.36
N ALA A 123 -22.69 -4.76 37.32
CA ALA A 123 -21.74 -4.24 38.34
C ALA A 123 -21.05 -5.36 39.13
N SER A 124 -21.69 -6.51 39.30
CA SER A 124 -21.18 -7.70 40.01
C SER A 124 -19.94 -8.32 39.33
N ARG A 125 -19.69 -8.01 38.04
CA ARG A 125 -18.56 -8.52 37.27
C ARG A 125 -17.32 -7.63 37.35
N ILE A 126 -17.41 -6.46 37.98
CA ILE A 126 -16.33 -5.47 38.00
C ILE A 126 -15.87 -5.30 39.44
N THR A 127 -14.58 -5.47 39.68
CA THR A 127 -13.96 -5.24 40.98
C THR A 127 -13.67 -3.75 41.14
N GLY A 128 -14.30 -3.08 42.10
CA GLY A 128 -14.08 -1.65 42.33
C GLY A 128 -12.76 -1.37 43.03
N SER A 129 -11.95 -0.43 42.49
CA SER A 129 -10.71 0.06 43.07
C SER A 129 -10.86 1.29 43.94
N GLY A 130 -12.03 1.92 43.94
CA GLY A 130 -12.31 3.15 44.72
C GLY A 130 -12.40 2.91 46.21
N ARG A 131 -12.46 4.02 46.97
CA ARG A 131 -12.46 4.01 48.44
C ARG A 131 -13.65 3.21 48.98
N GLY A 132 -13.40 2.17 49.74
CA GLY A 132 -14.40 1.23 50.26
C GLY A 132 -14.91 0.21 49.26
N GLY A 133 -14.16 -0.11 48.19
CA GLY A 133 -14.54 -1.09 47.17
C GLY A 133 -15.53 -0.54 46.13
N ARG A 134 -15.70 0.75 46.02
CA ARG A 134 -16.60 1.40 45.07
C ARG A 134 -16.07 1.30 43.66
N ILE A 135 -16.94 0.95 42.69
CA ILE A 135 -16.59 0.90 41.27
C ILE A 135 -16.45 2.32 40.73
N THR A 136 -15.30 2.61 40.10
CA THR A 136 -14.99 3.87 39.43
C THR A 136 -15.22 3.75 37.90
N VAL A 137 -15.16 4.88 37.20
CA VAL A 137 -15.24 4.90 35.71
C VAL A 137 -14.06 4.12 35.12
N GLU A 138 -12.86 4.34 35.68
CA GLU A 138 -11.64 3.65 35.24
C GLU A 138 -11.72 2.12 35.42
N ASP A 139 -12.41 1.61 36.43
CA ASP A 139 -12.62 0.17 36.60
C ASP A 139 -13.49 -0.41 35.48
N VAL A 140 -14.51 0.35 35.06
CA VAL A 140 -15.39 -0.08 33.95
C VAL A 140 -14.64 -0.06 32.63
N GLU A 141 -13.85 0.98 32.39
CA GLU A 141 -13.02 1.11 31.18
C GLU A 141 -11.93 0.03 31.12
N ALA A 142 -11.24 -0.25 32.24
CA ALA A 142 -10.27 -1.33 32.33
C ALA A 142 -10.91 -2.71 32.11
N TYR A 143 -12.14 -2.93 32.61
CA TYR A 143 -12.89 -4.15 32.36
C TYR A 143 -13.26 -4.29 30.88
N LEU A 144 -13.69 -3.21 30.21
CA LEU A 144 -13.99 -3.18 28.78
C LEU A 144 -12.73 -3.44 27.94
N ALA A 145 -11.61 -2.81 28.28
CA ALA A 145 -10.34 -3.07 27.62
C ALA A 145 -9.86 -4.51 27.80
N GLY A 146 -10.02 -5.07 29.00
CA GLY A 146 -9.73 -6.47 29.30
C GLY A 146 -10.70 -7.42 28.58
N ALA A 147 -11.96 -7.07 28.43
CA ALA A 147 -12.97 -7.85 27.71
C ALA A 147 -12.78 -7.80 26.18
N GLN A 148 -12.23 -6.72 25.64
CA GLN A 148 -11.83 -6.63 24.23
C GLN A 148 -10.56 -7.46 23.94
N ALA A 149 -9.66 -7.60 24.93
CA ALA A 149 -8.52 -8.50 24.86
C ALA A 149 -8.91 -10.00 25.03
N SER A 150 -10.06 -10.24 25.69
CA SER A 150 -10.67 -11.56 25.87
C SER A 150 -11.93 -11.63 25.00
N GLY A 151 -11.79 -11.84 23.71
CA GLY A 151 -12.90 -12.21 22.85
C GLY A 151 -13.64 -13.41 23.44
N PRO A 152 -14.94 -13.67 23.12
CA PRO A 152 -15.74 -14.72 23.74
C PRO A 152 -14.98 -16.05 23.70
N ALA A 153 -14.69 -16.61 24.85
CA ALA A 153 -14.20 -17.98 24.97
C ALA A 153 -15.34 -18.89 24.47
N GLY A 154 -15.39 -19.06 23.15
CA GLY A 154 -16.24 -20.02 22.46
C GLY A 154 -15.62 -21.39 22.63
N ALA A 155 -16.39 -22.29 23.15
CA ALA A 155 -16.38 -23.76 23.11
C ALA A 155 -15.11 -24.41 22.52
N ASP A 156 -14.50 -25.28 23.31
CA ASP A 156 -13.59 -26.38 22.99
C ASP A 156 -13.35 -26.69 21.50
N GLY A 157 -12.53 -25.92 20.86
CA GLY A 157 -11.77 -26.29 19.69
C GLY A 157 -10.31 -25.95 20.00
N ALA A 158 -9.42 -26.91 19.89
CA ALA A 158 -7.98 -26.71 20.11
C ALA A 158 -7.55 -25.43 19.34
N ALA A 159 -7.16 -24.39 20.07
CA ALA A 159 -6.72 -23.14 19.49
C ALA A 159 -5.57 -23.44 18.50
N VAL A 160 -5.75 -23.10 17.23
CA VAL A 160 -4.71 -23.31 16.22
C VAL A 160 -3.50 -22.48 16.62
N ALA A 161 -2.35 -23.14 16.77
CA ALA A 161 -1.11 -22.45 17.10
C ALA A 161 -0.79 -21.41 16.01
N SER A 162 -0.63 -20.17 16.38
CA SER A 162 -0.35 -19.07 15.47
C SER A 162 0.64 -18.09 16.08
N HIS A 163 1.33 -17.35 15.22
CA HIS A 163 2.17 -16.22 15.64
C HIS A 163 1.84 -14.99 14.79
N ARG A 164 1.93 -13.83 15.39
CA ARG A 164 1.70 -12.55 14.71
C ARG A 164 3.01 -12.03 14.14
N VAL A 165 2.99 -11.66 12.84
CA VAL A 165 4.10 -10.99 12.17
C VAL A 165 3.69 -9.53 11.93
N PRO A 166 4.33 -8.54 12.58
CA PRO A 166 4.01 -7.13 12.39
C PRO A 166 4.24 -6.69 10.94
N HIS A 167 3.35 -5.85 10.42
CA HIS A 167 3.54 -5.24 9.10
C HIS A 167 4.56 -4.10 9.16
N THR A 168 5.46 -4.05 8.19
CA THR A 168 6.31 -2.88 7.96
C THR A 168 5.47 -1.70 7.43
N ALA A 169 5.97 -0.47 7.58
CA ALA A 169 5.32 0.73 7.00
C ALA A 169 5.11 0.58 5.49
N MET A 170 6.12 0.10 4.76
CA MET A 170 6.01 -0.19 3.32
C MET A 170 4.89 -1.19 3.03
N ARG A 171 4.73 -2.27 3.81
CA ARG A 171 3.66 -3.26 3.60
C ARG A 171 2.28 -2.64 3.80
N ARG A 172 2.12 -1.76 4.79
CA ARG A 172 0.87 -1.03 5.04
C ARG A 172 0.53 -0.12 3.85
N SER A 173 1.48 0.71 3.40
CA SER A 173 1.29 1.60 2.24
C SER A 173 0.92 0.83 0.97
N ILE A 174 1.57 -0.30 0.68
CA ILE A 174 1.19 -1.16 -0.46
C ILE A 174 -0.26 -1.67 -0.29
N ALA A 175 -0.63 -2.13 0.90
CA ALA A 175 -1.99 -2.64 1.16
C ALA A 175 -3.05 -1.55 0.93
N GLU A 176 -2.83 -0.35 1.43
CA GLU A 176 -3.72 0.80 1.24
C GLU A 176 -3.84 1.18 -0.23
N HIS A 177 -2.72 1.24 -0.97
CA HIS A 177 -2.72 1.51 -2.40
C HIS A 177 -3.52 0.47 -3.20
N MET A 178 -3.36 -0.83 -2.90
CA MET A 178 -4.09 -1.91 -3.56
C MET A 178 -5.59 -1.87 -3.25
N VAL A 179 -5.96 -1.67 -1.97
CA VAL A 179 -7.36 -1.54 -1.56
C VAL A 179 -8.01 -0.33 -2.23
N ARG A 180 -7.33 0.82 -2.24
CA ARG A 180 -7.81 2.04 -2.92
C ARG A 180 -8.06 1.76 -4.40
N SER A 181 -7.14 1.11 -5.09
CA SER A 181 -7.29 0.81 -6.52
C SER A 181 -8.55 -0.02 -6.81
N LEU A 182 -8.82 -1.05 -6.01
CA LEU A 182 -10.02 -1.88 -6.16
C LEU A 182 -11.31 -1.12 -5.89
N HIS A 183 -11.29 -0.14 -4.97
CA HIS A 183 -12.48 0.66 -4.65
C HIS A 183 -12.79 1.74 -5.69
N VAL A 184 -11.75 2.37 -6.28
CA VAL A 184 -11.97 3.51 -7.20
C VAL A 184 -12.14 3.10 -8.64
N ALA A 185 -11.57 1.97 -9.07
CA ALA A 185 -11.60 1.51 -10.45
C ALA A 185 -12.38 0.19 -10.58
N PRO A 186 -13.52 0.16 -11.29
CA PRO A 186 -14.19 -1.10 -11.65
C PRO A 186 -13.30 -1.92 -12.59
N HIS A 187 -12.69 -2.99 -12.06
CA HIS A 187 -11.77 -3.82 -12.83
C HIS A 187 -12.52 -4.82 -13.71
N VAL A 188 -12.26 -4.79 -15.02
CA VAL A 188 -12.68 -5.84 -15.97
C VAL A 188 -11.44 -6.37 -16.66
N THR A 189 -11.41 -7.68 -16.94
CA THR A 189 -10.25 -8.31 -17.58
C THR A 189 -10.69 -9.08 -18.81
N THR A 190 -9.98 -8.88 -19.92
CA THR A 190 -10.05 -9.69 -21.12
C THR A 190 -8.81 -10.56 -21.25
N VAL A 191 -8.95 -11.74 -21.85
CA VAL A 191 -7.89 -12.77 -21.96
C VAL A 191 -7.77 -13.22 -23.41
N PHE A 192 -6.55 -13.21 -23.93
CA PHE A 192 -6.21 -13.69 -25.26
C PHE A 192 -5.10 -14.75 -25.19
N GLU A 193 -4.97 -15.53 -26.24
CA GLU A 193 -3.82 -16.40 -26.47
C GLU A 193 -2.90 -15.74 -27.49
N ALA A 194 -1.59 -16.02 -27.41
CA ALA A 194 -0.61 -15.58 -28.41
C ALA A 194 0.43 -16.67 -28.68
N ASP A 195 0.75 -16.87 -29.96
CA ASP A 195 1.83 -17.72 -30.44
C ASP A 195 3.14 -16.93 -30.49
N LEU A 196 4.13 -17.37 -29.74
CA LEU A 196 5.44 -16.72 -29.68
C LEU A 196 6.47 -17.27 -30.68
N SER A 197 6.08 -18.12 -31.64
CA SER A 197 7.00 -18.75 -32.57
C SER A 197 7.84 -17.75 -33.34
N GLY A 198 7.22 -16.66 -33.84
CA GLY A 198 7.90 -15.63 -34.62
C GLY A 198 8.97 -14.91 -33.78
N ILE A 199 8.59 -14.39 -32.62
CA ILE A 199 9.55 -13.66 -31.77
C ILE A 199 10.61 -14.57 -31.14
N GLN A 200 10.33 -15.84 -30.87
CA GLN A 200 11.35 -16.79 -30.42
C GLN A 200 12.37 -17.08 -31.52
N SER A 201 11.93 -17.30 -32.77
CA SER A 201 12.81 -17.48 -33.91
C SER A 201 13.71 -16.25 -34.13
N HIS A 202 13.11 -15.05 -34.17
CA HIS A 202 13.85 -13.79 -34.31
C HIS A 202 14.86 -13.62 -33.18
N ARG A 203 14.45 -13.86 -31.92
CA ARG A 203 15.32 -13.77 -30.76
C ARG A 203 16.51 -14.72 -30.87
N GLU A 204 16.29 -15.98 -31.30
CA GLU A 204 17.37 -16.95 -31.41
C GLU A 204 18.39 -16.57 -32.49
N GLN A 205 17.93 -15.98 -33.58
CA GLN A 205 18.79 -15.49 -34.65
C GLN A 205 19.63 -14.29 -34.25
N HIS A 206 19.08 -13.35 -33.44
CA HIS A 206 19.70 -12.06 -33.16
C HIS A 206 20.31 -11.94 -31.76
N LYS A 207 20.10 -12.91 -30.86
CA LYS A 207 20.60 -12.79 -29.46
C LYS A 207 22.10 -12.53 -29.36
N ALA A 208 22.91 -13.18 -30.23
CA ALA A 208 24.37 -13.01 -30.24
C ALA A 208 24.79 -11.60 -30.69
N GLU A 209 24.05 -11.02 -31.64
CA GLU A 209 24.27 -9.65 -32.10
C GLU A 209 23.96 -8.63 -30.99
N PHE A 210 22.84 -8.83 -30.28
CA PHE A 210 22.45 -7.98 -29.16
C PHE A 210 23.45 -8.09 -28.00
N GLU A 211 23.92 -9.29 -27.68
CA GLU A 211 24.94 -9.53 -26.66
C GLU A 211 26.27 -8.84 -27.00
N ALA A 212 26.70 -8.89 -28.27
CA ALA A 212 27.88 -8.17 -28.75
C ALA A 212 27.73 -6.66 -28.62
N GLN A 213 26.50 -6.14 -28.63
CA GLN A 213 26.19 -4.74 -28.41
C GLN A 213 25.88 -4.40 -26.93
N GLY A 214 26.13 -5.34 -25.98
CA GLY A 214 25.96 -5.16 -24.56
C GLY A 214 24.48 -5.18 -24.09
N ALA A 215 23.60 -5.84 -24.85
CA ALA A 215 22.17 -5.95 -24.51
C ALA A 215 21.72 -7.40 -24.47
N LYS A 216 20.94 -7.80 -23.46
CA LYS A 216 20.31 -9.11 -23.39
C LYS A 216 18.92 -9.06 -24.01
N LEU A 217 18.76 -9.64 -25.20
CA LEU A 217 17.46 -9.72 -25.87
C LEU A 217 16.54 -10.73 -25.17
N THR A 218 15.59 -10.20 -24.40
CA THR A 218 14.59 -10.98 -23.66
C THR A 218 13.22 -10.92 -24.34
N LEU A 219 12.33 -11.88 -24.07
CA LEU A 219 10.94 -11.80 -24.55
C LEU A 219 10.22 -10.54 -24.05
N THR A 220 10.57 -10.05 -22.86
CA THR A 220 10.00 -8.82 -22.30
C THR A 220 10.24 -7.59 -23.21
N ALA A 221 11.36 -7.54 -23.93
CA ALA A 221 11.61 -6.44 -24.86
C ALA A 221 10.59 -6.42 -26.01
N TYR A 222 10.22 -7.59 -26.54
CA TYR A 222 9.15 -7.71 -27.53
C TYR A 222 7.80 -7.34 -26.94
N PHE A 223 7.49 -7.78 -25.71
CA PHE A 223 6.24 -7.44 -25.04
C PHE A 223 6.08 -5.95 -24.84
N VAL A 224 7.15 -5.24 -24.47
CA VAL A 224 7.17 -3.77 -24.38
C VAL A 224 6.87 -3.16 -25.76
N ARG A 225 7.53 -3.61 -26.80
CA ARG A 225 7.30 -3.09 -28.16
C ARG A 225 5.86 -3.30 -28.62
N ALA A 226 5.32 -4.51 -28.42
CA ALA A 226 3.92 -4.81 -28.74
C ALA A 226 2.94 -3.96 -27.92
N THR A 227 3.27 -3.68 -26.64
CA THR A 227 2.46 -2.82 -25.79
C THR A 227 2.45 -1.37 -26.29
N VAL A 228 3.58 -0.85 -26.76
CA VAL A 228 3.63 0.48 -27.39
C VAL A 228 2.71 0.55 -28.62
N GLU A 229 2.74 -0.47 -29.49
CA GLU A 229 1.87 -0.50 -30.67
C GLU A 229 0.37 -0.64 -30.31
N ALA A 230 0.06 -1.41 -29.25
CA ALA A 230 -1.30 -1.53 -28.77
C ALA A 230 -1.82 -0.22 -28.14
N ILE A 231 -0.98 0.50 -27.38
CA ILE A 231 -1.30 1.83 -26.83
C ILE A 231 -1.53 2.84 -27.97
N ARG A 232 -0.71 2.81 -29.03
CA ARG A 232 -0.93 3.66 -30.20
C ARG A 232 -2.28 3.40 -30.90
N ALA A 233 -2.75 2.15 -30.89
CA ALA A 233 -4.05 1.79 -31.45
C ALA A 233 -5.23 2.16 -30.52
N VAL A 234 -4.99 2.16 -29.20
CA VAL A 234 -5.99 2.50 -28.17
C VAL A 234 -5.35 3.45 -27.14
N PRO A 235 -5.20 4.75 -27.47
CA PRO A 235 -4.49 5.71 -26.61
C PRO A 235 -5.08 5.88 -25.23
N GLU A 236 -6.38 5.70 -25.06
CA GLU A 236 -7.09 5.78 -23.78
C GLU A 236 -6.60 4.74 -22.76
N SER A 237 -5.94 3.66 -23.21
CA SER A 237 -5.30 2.67 -22.31
C SER A 237 -4.10 3.24 -21.56
N ASN A 238 -3.52 4.36 -22.04
CA ASN A 238 -2.41 5.09 -21.45
C ASN A 238 -2.91 6.41 -20.86
N SER A 239 -3.79 6.31 -19.84
CA SER A 239 -4.50 7.48 -19.33
C SER A 239 -4.73 7.42 -17.83
N ARG A 240 -5.25 8.53 -17.31
CA ARG A 240 -5.72 8.71 -15.94
C ARG A 240 -7.13 9.27 -15.93
N TRP A 241 -7.98 8.67 -15.11
CA TRP A 241 -9.32 9.17 -14.85
C TRP A 241 -9.29 10.36 -13.89
N HIS A 242 -9.97 11.45 -14.26
CA HIS A 242 -10.37 12.56 -13.39
C HIS A 242 -11.89 12.66 -13.39
N ASP A 243 -12.48 13.29 -12.38
CA ASP A 243 -13.95 13.39 -12.29
C ASP A 243 -14.56 14.21 -13.41
N ASP A 244 -13.80 15.13 -14.01
CA ASP A 244 -14.23 16.05 -15.07
C ASP A 244 -13.65 15.74 -16.45
N ALA A 245 -12.61 14.89 -16.54
CA ALA A 245 -11.93 14.60 -17.81
C ALA A 245 -11.16 13.28 -17.79
N LEU A 246 -10.77 12.81 -18.96
CA LEU A 246 -9.77 11.78 -19.15
C LEU A 246 -8.45 12.43 -19.57
N GLU A 247 -7.40 12.28 -18.79
CA GLU A 247 -6.05 12.69 -19.11
C GLU A 247 -5.34 11.55 -19.85
N VAL A 248 -5.13 11.70 -21.16
CA VAL A 248 -4.37 10.74 -21.99
C VAL A 248 -2.93 11.24 -22.07
N TRP A 249 -1.98 10.41 -21.67
CA TRP A 249 -0.56 10.76 -21.68
C TRP A 249 0.07 10.56 -23.06
N ASP A 250 0.80 11.56 -23.54
CA ASP A 250 1.57 11.48 -24.78
C ASP A 250 2.79 10.56 -24.66
N ASP A 251 3.45 10.59 -23.50
CA ASP A 251 4.59 9.71 -23.21
C ASP A 251 4.10 8.33 -22.75
N ILE A 252 4.68 7.28 -23.31
CA ILE A 252 4.44 5.89 -22.91
C ILE A 252 5.55 5.45 -21.97
N ASN A 253 5.29 5.49 -20.67
CA ASN A 253 6.23 5.10 -19.62
C ASN A 253 5.80 3.75 -19.02
N ILE A 254 6.49 2.67 -19.41
CA ILE A 254 6.06 1.31 -19.06
C ILE A 254 6.74 0.84 -17.78
N GLY A 255 5.94 0.63 -16.72
CA GLY A 255 6.37 -0.04 -15.51
C GLY A 255 6.48 -1.55 -15.72
N ILE A 256 7.59 -2.15 -15.28
CA ILE A 256 7.85 -3.59 -15.39
C ILE A 256 7.86 -4.20 -13.99
N ALA A 257 6.82 -4.96 -13.65
CA ALA A 257 6.77 -5.64 -12.36
C ALA A 257 7.92 -6.64 -12.20
N THR A 258 8.84 -6.34 -11.30
CA THR A 258 10.07 -7.10 -11.06
C THR A 258 10.06 -7.66 -9.65
N ALA A 259 10.18 -9.00 -9.52
CA ALA A 259 10.25 -9.69 -8.24
C ALA A 259 11.66 -9.55 -7.62
N LEU A 260 11.70 -9.16 -6.35
CA LEU A 260 12.91 -9.04 -5.52
C LEU A 260 13.03 -10.20 -4.52
N GLY A 261 12.43 -11.35 -4.79
CA GLY A 261 12.38 -12.49 -3.86
C GLY A 261 11.63 -12.12 -2.56
N ALA A 262 12.28 -12.26 -1.42
CA ALA A 262 11.69 -11.91 -0.11
C ALA A 262 11.36 -10.41 0.02
N GLY A 263 11.96 -9.53 -0.81
CA GLY A 263 11.70 -8.09 -0.84
C GLY A 263 10.38 -7.68 -1.49
N GLY A 264 9.63 -8.63 -2.07
CA GLY A 264 8.36 -8.33 -2.73
C GLY A 264 8.50 -7.99 -4.21
N ILE A 265 7.67 -7.06 -4.70
CA ILE A 265 7.65 -6.63 -6.10
C ILE A 265 7.94 -5.13 -6.14
N ILE A 266 8.80 -4.72 -7.06
CA ILE A 266 9.04 -3.32 -7.42
C ILE A 266 8.71 -3.13 -8.89
N VAL A 267 8.32 -1.91 -9.28
CA VAL A 267 7.89 -1.61 -10.65
C VAL A 267 8.75 -0.49 -11.24
N PRO A 268 10.00 -0.78 -11.66
CA PRO A 268 10.82 0.19 -12.37
C PRO A 268 10.19 0.56 -13.71
N VAL A 269 10.40 1.81 -14.15
CA VAL A 269 9.72 2.43 -15.28
C VAL A 269 10.69 2.68 -16.43
N LEU A 270 10.44 2.03 -17.57
CA LEU A 270 11.09 2.33 -18.84
C LEU A 270 10.39 3.54 -19.47
N ARG A 271 11.08 4.67 -19.47
CA ARG A 271 10.50 5.94 -19.95
C ARG A 271 10.54 6.06 -21.44
N LYS A 272 9.55 6.76 -22.01
CA LYS A 272 9.42 7.08 -23.44
C LYS A 272 9.64 5.84 -24.33
N ALA A 273 9.01 4.75 -23.97
CA ALA A 273 9.14 3.49 -24.70
C ALA A 273 8.73 3.61 -26.18
N GLN A 274 7.91 4.61 -26.53
CA GLN A 274 7.53 4.92 -27.91
C GLN A 274 8.74 5.36 -28.78
N ASP A 275 9.78 5.91 -28.19
CA ASP A 275 10.97 6.44 -28.89
C ASP A 275 12.12 5.41 -28.99
N LEU A 276 11.96 4.26 -28.30
CA LEU A 276 13.00 3.24 -28.22
C LEU A 276 12.82 2.19 -29.33
N ASP A 277 13.89 1.81 -29.99
CA ASP A 277 13.94 0.60 -30.81
C ASP A 277 14.07 -0.66 -29.92
N LEU A 278 14.12 -1.84 -30.54
CA LEU A 278 14.20 -3.10 -29.79
C LEU A 278 15.52 -3.22 -28.98
N LEU A 279 16.64 -2.71 -29.52
CA LEU A 279 17.94 -2.75 -28.87
C LEU A 279 17.97 -1.80 -27.65
N ALA A 280 17.51 -0.56 -27.81
CA ALA A 280 17.42 0.41 -26.74
C ALA A 280 16.45 -0.06 -25.64
N THR A 281 15.32 -0.68 -26.03
CA THR A 281 14.39 -1.32 -25.11
C THR A 281 15.05 -2.44 -24.31
N ALA A 282 15.80 -3.34 -24.97
CA ALA A 282 16.51 -4.44 -24.31
C ALA A 282 17.56 -3.93 -23.31
N ARG A 283 18.35 -2.89 -23.67
CA ARG A 283 19.33 -2.25 -22.80
C ARG A 283 18.69 -1.58 -21.58
N GLY A 284 17.62 -0.81 -21.80
CA GLY A 284 16.91 -0.14 -20.72
C GLY A 284 16.28 -1.13 -19.73
N LEU A 285 15.68 -2.21 -20.22
CA LEU A 285 15.14 -3.27 -19.37
C LEU A 285 16.22 -3.99 -18.56
N GLN A 286 17.38 -4.26 -19.17
CA GLN A 286 18.49 -4.90 -18.48
C GLN A 286 19.03 -3.99 -17.37
N ASP A 287 19.31 -2.72 -17.64
CA ASP A 287 19.79 -1.75 -16.65
C ASP A 287 18.83 -1.64 -15.46
N LEU A 288 17.54 -1.43 -15.74
CA LEU A 288 16.51 -1.34 -14.70
C LEU A 288 16.43 -2.61 -13.85
N THR A 289 16.48 -3.79 -14.49
CA THR A 289 16.41 -5.07 -13.78
C THR A 289 17.63 -5.33 -12.92
N ASP A 290 18.83 -5.03 -13.43
CA ASP A 290 20.10 -5.24 -12.72
C ASP A 290 20.18 -4.28 -11.52
N ARG A 291 19.82 -3.00 -11.68
CA ARG A 291 19.74 -2.04 -10.58
C ARG A 291 18.66 -2.42 -9.57
N ALA A 292 17.51 -2.92 -10.01
CA ALA A 292 16.46 -3.40 -9.10
C ALA A 292 16.96 -4.52 -8.18
N ARG A 293 17.67 -5.51 -8.76
CA ARG A 293 18.21 -6.65 -7.99
C ARG A 293 19.36 -6.26 -7.09
N ALA A 294 20.16 -5.27 -7.48
CA ALA A 294 21.26 -4.75 -6.69
C ALA A 294 20.81 -3.76 -5.59
N GLY A 295 19.53 -3.40 -5.51
CA GLY A 295 19.03 -2.37 -4.60
C GLY A 295 19.47 -0.95 -4.98
N GLY A 296 19.87 -0.73 -6.24
CA GLY A 296 20.40 0.53 -6.76
C GLY A 296 19.38 1.38 -7.53
N LEU A 297 18.08 1.11 -7.38
CA LEU A 297 17.04 1.98 -7.95
C LEU A 297 16.90 3.27 -7.15
N GLU A 298 16.74 4.37 -7.86
CA GLU A 298 16.42 5.67 -7.28
C GLU A 298 14.91 5.93 -7.33
N PRO A 299 14.35 6.81 -6.48
CA PRO A 299 12.92 7.14 -6.52
C PRO A 299 12.40 7.51 -7.91
N LYS A 300 13.19 8.21 -8.71
CA LYS A 300 12.84 8.56 -10.09
C LYS A 300 12.63 7.34 -10.99
N ASP A 301 13.25 6.21 -10.70
CA ASP A 301 13.16 4.99 -11.53
C ASP A 301 11.82 4.26 -11.37
N VAL A 302 11.05 4.57 -10.32
CA VAL A 302 9.75 3.94 -10.04
C VAL A 302 8.57 4.90 -10.16
N GLN A 303 8.83 6.17 -10.51
CA GLN A 303 7.82 7.21 -10.64
C GLN A 303 7.43 7.46 -12.10
N HIS A 304 6.22 8.05 -12.30
CA HIS A 304 5.70 8.48 -13.59
C HIS A 304 5.49 7.35 -14.60
N GLY A 305 5.25 6.11 -14.13
CA GLY A 305 4.77 5.03 -14.98
C GLY A 305 3.32 5.32 -15.41
N THR A 306 3.06 5.19 -16.71
CA THR A 306 1.73 5.44 -17.29
C THR A 306 0.98 4.16 -17.64
N PHE A 307 1.69 3.06 -17.78
CA PHE A 307 1.16 1.73 -18.04
C PHE A 307 2.03 0.68 -17.34
N THR A 308 1.47 -0.47 -16.96
CA THR A 308 2.23 -1.52 -16.26
C THR A 308 2.14 -2.86 -17.00
N ILE A 309 3.27 -3.56 -17.09
CA ILE A 309 3.35 -4.97 -17.53
C ILE A 309 3.73 -5.84 -16.33
N SER A 310 2.91 -6.84 -16.04
CA SER A 310 3.17 -7.86 -15.03
C SER A 310 3.43 -9.20 -15.68
N ASN A 311 4.71 -9.63 -15.73
CA ASN A 311 5.08 -10.94 -16.25
C ASN A 311 5.10 -11.97 -15.11
N HIS A 312 3.93 -12.51 -14.76
CA HIS A 312 3.77 -13.53 -13.73
C HIS A 312 4.08 -14.95 -14.23
N GLY A 313 4.18 -15.12 -15.57
CA GLY A 313 4.54 -16.39 -16.19
C GLY A 313 5.93 -16.89 -15.84
N VAL A 314 6.86 -15.99 -15.51
CA VAL A 314 8.22 -16.33 -15.04
C VAL A 314 8.21 -17.11 -13.72
N SER A 315 7.17 -16.95 -12.90
CA SER A 315 6.95 -17.69 -11.66
C SER A 315 6.03 -18.91 -11.81
N GLY A 316 5.62 -19.22 -13.04
CA GLY A 316 4.86 -20.43 -13.38
C GLY A 316 3.35 -20.25 -13.47
N SER A 317 2.81 -19.07 -13.25
CA SER A 317 1.38 -18.78 -13.35
C SER A 317 0.92 -18.78 -14.80
N LEU A 318 -0.15 -19.51 -15.13
CA LEU A 318 -0.74 -19.53 -16.47
C LEU A 318 -1.51 -18.25 -16.78
N VAL A 319 -2.35 -17.85 -15.86
CA VAL A 319 -3.23 -16.68 -15.94
C VAL A 319 -3.33 -16.08 -14.55
N ALA A 320 -3.21 -14.76 -14.45
CA ALA A 320 -3.55 -14.01 -13.26
C ALA A 320 -4.58 -12.96 -13.64
N THR A 321 -5.77 -13.00 -13.05
CA THR A 321 -6.87 -12.10 -13.39
C THR A 321 -7.87 -11.97 -12.24
N PRO A 322 -8.34 -10.74 -11.92
CA PRO A 322 -7.77 -9.48 -12.39
C PRO A 322 -6.39 -9.20 -11.79
N ILE A 323 -5.55 -8.45 -12.51
CA ILE A 323 -4.36 -7.84 -11.93
C ILE A 323 -4.75 -6.46 -11.45
N ILE A 324 -4.47 -6.15 -10.18
CA ILE A 324 -4.83 -4.84 -9.62
C ILE A 324 -4.08 -3.73 -10.36
N ILE A 325 -4.83 -2.76 -10.85
CA ILE A 325 -4.29 -1.63 -11.61
C ILE A 325 -3.43 -0.76 -10.67
N ASN A 326 -2.25 -0.38 -11.13
CA ASN A 326 -1.37 0.52 -10.41
C ASN A 326 -1.84 1.98 -10.60
N GLN A 327 -2.68 2.46 -9.67
CA GLN A 327 -3.22 3.83 -9.75
C GLN A 327 -2.08 4.87 -9.86
N PRO A 328 -2.26 5.94 -10.65
CA PRO A 328 -3.48 6.37 -11.33
C PRO A 328 -3.68 5.85 -12.76
N GLN A 329 -3.00 4.77 -13.15
CA GLN A 329 -3.10 4.17 -14.48
C GLN A 329 -4.49 3.59 -14.72
N SER A 330 -4.88 3.49 -16.02
CA SER A 330 -6.18 2.94 -16.44
C SER A 330 -6.13 1.48 -16.86
N ALA A 331 -4.95 0.90 -17.03
CA ALA A 331 -4.81 -0.50 -17.45
C ALA A 331 -3.51 -1.16 -16.98
N THR A 332 -3.53 -2.49 -16.92
CA THR A 332 -2.36 -3.34 -16.63
C THR A 332 -2.38 -4.57 -17.51
N LEU A 333 -1.26 -4.85 -18.18
CA LEU A 333 -1.07 -6.05 -19.00
C LEU A 333 -0.45 -7.18 -18.16
N GLY A 334 -1.05 -8.36 -18.21
CA GLY A 334 -0.53 -9.59 -17.60
C GLY A 334 0.00 -10.56 -18.63
N ILE A 335 1.19 -11.11 -18.38
CA ILE A 335 1.80 -12.12 -19.24
C ILE A 335 1.89 -13.44 -18.48
N GLY A 336 1.24 -14.46 -19.02
CA GLY A 336 1.22 -15.81 -18.48
C GLY A 336 2.45 -16.65 -18.86
N LYS A 337 2.49 -17.86 -18.31
CA LYS A 337 3.58 -18.82 -18.53
C LYS A 337 3.64 -19.26 -19.99
N LEU A 338 4.83 -19.21 -20.57
CA LEU A 338 5.13 -19.83 -21.88
C LEU A 338 5.07 -21.34 -21.78
N GLN A 339 4.28 -21.97 -22.65
CA GLN A 339 4.12 -23.42 -22.73
C GLN A 339 4.09 -23.91 -24.18
N GLN A 340 4.68 -25.07 -24.42
CA GLN A 340 4.45 -25.81 -25.68
C GLN A 340 3.04 -26.42 -25.61
N ARG A 341 2.16 -26.01 -26.53
CA ARG A 341 0.76 -26.45 -26.54
C ARG A 341 0.38 -26.98 -27.94
N PRO A 342 -0.42 -28.04 -27.99
CA PRO A 342 -1.03 -28.48 -29.27
C PRO A 342 -2.10 -27.46 -29.66
N VAL A 343 -1.99 -26.91 -30.85
CA VAL A 343 -2.94 -25.98 -31.47
C VAL A 343 -3.26 -26.37 -32.87
N VAL A 344 -4.42 -25.99 -33.40
CA VAL A 344 -4.80 -26.24 -34.77
C VAL A 344 -4.51 -25.00 -35.61
N ILE A 345 -3.60 -25.14 -36.59
CA ILE A 345 -3.24 -24.06 -37.52
C ILE A 345 -3.42 -24.57 -38.93
N GLY A 346 -4.22 -23.86 -39.71
CA GLY A 346 -4.52 -24.28 -41.09
C GLY A 346 -5.21 -25.65 -41.22
N GLY A 347 -5.87 -26.11 -40.15
CA GLY A 347 -6.53 -27.41 -40.08
C GLY A 347 -5.62 -28.56 -39.59
N GLU A 348 -4.36 -28.28 -39.30
CA GLU A 348 -3.37 -29.28 -38.83
C GLU A 348 -3.02 -29.07 -37.36
N LEU A 349 -2.78 -30.17 -36.63
CA LEU A 349 -2.32 -30.12 -35.25
C LEU A 349 -0.82 -29.81 -35.22
N GLN A 350 -0.47 -28.70 -34.58
CA GLN A 350 0.92 -28.26 -34.45
C GLN A 350 1.25 -28.00 -32.99
N VAL A 351 2.51 -28.20 -32.57
CA VAL A 351 2.99 -27.79 -31.22
C VAL A 351 3.60 -26.39 -31.33
N ARG A 352 3.05 -25.45 -30.57
CA ARG A 352 3.43 -24.04 -30.60
C ARG A 352 3.75 -23.50 -29.20
N PRO A 353 4.70 -22.55 -29.12
CA PRO A 353 5.00 -21.85 -27.87
C PRO A 353 3.92 -20.79 -27.57
N MET A 354 2.93 -21.14 -26.77
CA MET A 354 1.76 -20.31 -26.47
C MET A 354 1.86 -19.66 -25.10
N ILE A 355 1.30 -18.46 -24.99
CA ILE A 355 1.03 -17.78 -23.72
C ILE A 355 -0.42 -17.35 -23.64
N TYR A 356 -0.89 -17.13 -22.40
CA TYR A 356 -2.04 -16.28 -22.16
C TYR A 356 -1.55 -14.85 -21.89
N VAL A 357 -2.25 -13.88 -22.47
CA VAL A 357 -2.08 -12.46 -22.21
C VAL A 357 -3.39 -11.88 -21.70
N THR A 358 -3.35 -11.08 -20.65
CA THR A 358 -4.53 -10.48 -20.02
C THR A 358 -4.39 -8.98 -20.00
N LEU A 359 -5.48 -8.26 -20.25
CA LEU A 359 -5.58 -6.82 -20.00
C LEU A 359 -6.65 -6.57 -18.97
N THR A 360 -6.25 -6.08 -17.80
CA THR A 360 -7.16 -5.55 -16.79
C THR A 360 -7.28 -4.05 -17.00
N ILE A 361 -8.51 -3.56 -17.11
CA ILE A 361 -8.85 -2.17 -17.38
C ILE A 361 -9.68 -1.56 -16.27
N ASP A 362 -9.60 -0.24 -16.14
CA ASP A 362 -10.58 0.57 -15.45
C ASP A 362 -11.80 0.75 -16.38
N HIS A 363 -12.93 0.12 -16.03
CA HIS A 363 -14.12 0.13 -16.90
C HIS A 363 -14.84 1.50 -16.97
N ARG A 364 -14.37 2.50 -16.23
CA ARG A 364 -14.77 3.89 -16.42
C ARG A 364 -14.12 4.50 -17.66
N VAL A 365 -12.95 3.98 -18.06
CA VAL A 365 -12.10 4.48 -19.15
C VAL A 365 -12.27 3.66 -20.42
N LEU A 366 -12.19 2.34 -20.30
CA LEU A 366 -12.23 1.40 -21.41
C LEU A 366 -13.40 0.43 -21.25
N ASP A 367 -13.97 0.02 -22.37
CA ASP A 367 -14.95 -1.06 -22.43
C ASP A 367 -14.36 -2.35 -23.01
N GLY A 368 -15.19 -3.40 -23.12
CA GLY A 368 -14.76 -4.68 -23.69
C GLY A 368 -14.33 -4.56 -25.15
N PHE A 369 -14.89 -3.63 -25.93
CA PHE A 369 -14.52 -3.44 -27.34
C PHE A 369 -13.12 -2.85 -27.46
N SER A 370 -12.83 -1.76 -26.75
CA SER A 370 -11.51 -1.12 -26.74
C SER A 370 -10.44 -2.00 -26.11
N ALA A 371 -10.77 -2.75 -25.03
CA ALA A 371 -9.85 -3.71 -24.44
C ALA A 371 -9.48 -4.87 -25.41
N ASN A 372 -10.46 -5.37 -26.15
CA ASN A 372 -10.22 -6.38 -27.18
C ASN A 372 -9.42 -5.82 -28.36
N ALA A 373 -9.69 -4.59 -28.80
CA ALA A 373 -8.90 -3.93 -29.85
C ALA A 373 -7.42 -3.77 -29.43
N PHE A 374 -7.17 -3.42 -28.16
CA PHE A 374 -5.81 -3.37 -27.61
C PHE A 374 -5.11 -4.73 -27.69
N LEU A 375 -5.75 -5.79 -27.15
CA LEU A 375 -5.14 -7.11 -27.17
C LEU A 375 -5.01 -7.70 -28.56
N SER A 376 -5.97 -7.48 -29.47
CA SER A 376 -5.84 -7.88 -30.88
C SER A 376 -4.59 -7.26 -31.52
N ARG A 377 -4.40 -5.95 -31.36
CA ARG A 377 -3.21 -5.29 -31.89
C ARG A 377 -1.91 -5.78 -31.24
N TRP A 378 -1.95 -6.04 -29.91
CA TRP A 378 -0.81 -6.61 -29.18
C TRP A 378 -0.43 -8.00 -29.72
N VAL A 379 -1.41 -8.90 -29.89
CA VAL A 379 -1.22 -10.26 -30.40
C VAL A 379 -0.72 -10.23 -31.84
N GLU A 380 -1.33 -9.44 -32.74
CA GLU A 380 -0.85 -9.24 -34.10
C GLU A 380 0.63 -8.84 -34.15
N THR A 381 1.06 -7.95 -33.24
CA THR A 381 2.46 -7.50 -33.18
C THR A 381 3.39 -8.60 -32.68
N ILE A 382 2.94 -9.45 -31.75
CA ILE A 382 3.72 -10.57 -31.20
C ILE A 382 3.80 -11.75 -32.17
N GLU A 383 2.70 -12.07 -32.84
CA GLU A 383 2.61 -13.17 -33.82
C GLU A 383 3.21 -12.82 -35.17
N TRP A 384 3.87 -11.66 -35.25
CA TRP A 384 4.55 -11.22 -36.43
C TRP A 384 5.37 -12.36 -37.06
N SER A 385 4.99 -12.71 -38.26
CA SER A 385 5.74 -13.66 -39.09
C SER A 385 6.80 -12.89 -39.88
N SER A 386 8.06 -13.23 -39.60
CA SER A 386 9.22 -12.76 -40.36
C SER A 386 9.19 -13.20 -41.80
#